data_fc52878b7a8c42c409e6f1da353bde09
#
_entry.id   fc52878b7a8c42c409e6f1da353bde09
#
_cell.length_a   1.000
_cell.length_b   1.000
_cell.length_c   1.000
_cell.angle_alpha   90.00
_cell.angle_beta   90.00
_cell.angle_gamma   90.00
#
_symmetry.space_group_name_H-M   'P 1'
#
loop_
_entity.id
_entity.type
_entity.pdbx_description
1 polymer ?
#
loop_
_entity_poly.entity_id
_entity_poly.type
_entity_poly.pdbx_seq_one_letter_code
_entity_poly.pdbx_strand_id
1 'polypeptide(L)'
;MAVATRLNGRMERRLPVVVVVHLGDVQDHPVDAAELTYTENVSAHGACVISRRAWQPGEPAQVTSFKEQVALRGKVIHCRKCHYDRYVVGLTFEGCEVTWETYRNYASS
;
A
#
# COMPACT_ATOMS: atom_id res chain seq x y z
N MET A 1 2.06 21.48 20.10
CA MET A 1 1.16 21.54 18.97
C MET A 1 0.72 20.17 18.52
N ALA A 2 -0.06 19.55 19.35
CA ALA A 2 -0.60 18.24 19.03
C ALA A 2 -1.45 18.29 17.74
N VAL A 3 -2.08 19.44 17.49
CA VAL A 3 -2.87 19.63 16.30
C VAL A 3 -2.01 19.54 15.04
N ALA A 4 -0.83 20.14 15.08
CA ALA A 4 0.07 20.12 13.91
C ALA A 4 0.52 18.70 13.59
N THR A 5 0.82 17.91 14.61
CA THR A 5 1.24 16.53 14.42
C THR A 5 0.12 15.71 13.79
N ARG A 6 -1.10 15.87 14.28
CA ARG A 6 -2.24 15.20 13.74
C ARG A 6 -2.52 15.63 12.30
N LEU A 7 -2.40 16.92 12.06
CA LEU A 7 -2.62 17.45 10.72
C LEU A 7 -1.60 16.91 9.73
N ASN A 8 -0.36 16.72 10.18
CA ASN A 8 0.65 16.15 9.29
C ASN A 8 0.25 14.77 8.79
N GLY A 9 -0.28 13.93 9.66
CA GLY A 9 -0.76 12.63 9.25
C GLY A 9 -1.95 12.72 8.31
N ARG A 10 -2.78 13.73 8.49
CA ARG A 10 -3.95 13.94 7.64
C ARG A 10 -3.63 14.65 6.35
N MET A 11 -2.52 15.38 6.31
CA MET A 11 -2.13 16.10 5.12
C MET A 11 -1.52 15.20 4.08
N GLU A 12 -1.17 14.00 4.46
CA GLU A 12 -0.77 13.01 3.47
C GLU A 12 -1.98 12.60 2.67
N ARG A 13 -2.00 13.01 1.43
CA ARG A 13 -3.14 12.77 0.56
C ARG A 13 -3.22 11.31 0.15
N ARG A 14 -4.37 10.73 0.37
CA ARG A 14 -4.68 9.42 -0.16
C ARG A 14 -5.52 9.60 -1.40
N LEU A 15 -5.00 9.11 -2.51
CA LEU A 15 -5.70 9.22 -3.79
C LEU A 15 -6.30 7.87 -4.14
N PRO A 16 -7.56 7.85 -4.61
CA PRO A 16 -8.23 6.60 -4.98
C PRO A 16 -7.70 6.09 -6.32
N VAL A 17 -6.43 5.79 -6.36
CA VAL A 17 -5.74 5.37 -7.57
C VAL A 17 -5.55 3.87 -7.52
N VAL A 18 -5.88 3.19 -8.60
CA VAL A 18 -5.71 1.75 -8.75
C VAL A 18 -4.37 1.50 -9.43
N VAL A 19 -3.50 0.81 -8.72
CA VAL A 19 -2.21 0.38 -9.26
C VAL A 19 -2.15 -1.13 -9.13
N VAL A 20 -1.84 -1.81 -10.21
CA VAL A 20 -1.67 -3.27 -10.18
C VAL A 20 -0.34 -3.59 -9.54
N VAL A 21 -0.38 -4.46 -8.53
CA VAL A 21 0.79 -4.78 -7.74
C VAL A 21 0.85 -6.28 -7.45
N HIS A 22 2.03 -6.73 -7.09
CA HIS A 22 2.23 -8.04 -6.47
C HIS A 22 2.42 -7.80 -4.98
N LEU A 23 1.59 -8.45 -4.18
CA LEU A 23 1.64 -8.35 -2.73
C LEU A 23 2.09 -9.69 -2.16
N GLY A 24 3.16 -9.68 -1.40
CA GLY A 24 3.69 -10.91 -0.84
C GLY A 24 4.32 -10.72 0.51
N ASP A 25 4.58 -11.85 1.16
CA ASP A 25 5.35 -11.90 2.38
C ASP A 25 6.81 -11.59 2.04
N VAL A 26 7.47 -10.86 2.92
CA VAL A 26 8.87 -10.51 2.72
C VAL A 26 9.77 -11.76 2.61
N GLN A 27 9.35 -12.85 3.22
CA GLN A 27 10.10 -14.09 3.19
C GLN A 27 9.85 -14.92 1.93
N ASP A 28 8.84 -14.58 1.18
CA ASP A 28 8.53 -15.27 -0.07
C ASP A 28 9.38 -14.66 -1.18
N HIS A 29 10.51 -15.29 -1.44
CA HIS A 29 11.45 -14.79 -2.41
C HIS A 29 10.98 -14.86 -3.86
N PRO A 30 10.25 -15.88 -4.28
CA PRO A 30 9.78 -15.88 -5.67
C PRO A 30 8.64 -14.89 -5.82
N VAL A 31 8.77 -13.99 -6.76
CA VAL A 31 7.69 -13.08 -7.14
C VAL A 31 6.43 -13.88 -7.49
N ASP A 32 6.61 -15.09 -7.98
CA ASP A 32 5.52 -15.97 -8.35
C ASP A 32 4.64 -16.38 -7.17
N ALA A 33 5.18 -16.34 -5.96
CA ALA A 33 4.39 -16.65 -4.77
C ALA A 33 3.58 -15.46 -4.28
N ALA A 34 3.86 -14.28 -4.80
CA ALA A 34 3.12 -13.08 -4.41
C ALA A 34 1.77 -13.03 -5.11
N GLU A 35 0.82 -12.45 -4.43
CA GLU A 35 -0.53 -12.29 -4.97
C GLU A 35 -0.56 -11.14 -5.96
N LEU A 36 -1.04 -11.36 -7.17
CA LEU A 36 -1.31 -10.30 -8.13
C LEU A 36 -2.62 -9.64 -7.76
N THR A 37 -2.56 -8.37 -7.45
CA THR A 37 -3.73 -7.64 -6.97
C THR A 37 -3.62 -6.17 -7.35
N TYR A 38 -4.30 -5.32 -6.61
CA TYR A 38 -4.34 -3.88 -6.93
C TYR A 38 -4.56 -3.07 -5.67
N THR A 39 -4.18 -1.81 -5.75
CA THR A 39 -4.42 -0.86 -4.67
C THR A 39 -5.83 -0.30 -4.76
N GLU A 40 -6.39 0.06 -3.62
CA GLU A 40 -7.61 0.83 -3.54
C GLU A 40 -7.30 2.32 -3.47
N ASN A 41 -6.22 2.66 -2.80
CA ASN A 41 -5.71 4.01 -2.73
C ASN A 41 -4.24 3.99 -2.40
N VAL A 42 -3.56 5.08 -2.71
CA VAL A 42 -2.13 5.24 -2.45
C VAL A 42 -1.85 6.61 -1.86
N SER A 43 -0.74 6.69 -1.14
CA SER A 43 -0.22 7.95 -0.63
C SER A 43 1.30 7.89 -0.67
N ALA A 44 1.96 8.97 -0.24
CA ALA A 44 3.43 9.03 -0.26
C ALA A 44 4.06 7.97 0.66
N HIS A 45 3.39 7.59 1.74
CA HIS A 45 3.96 6.70 2.75
C HIS A 45 3.19 5.41 2.94
N GLY A 46 2.23 5.14 2.09
CA GLY A 46 1.45 3.94 2.27
C GLY A 46 0.50 3.64 1.13
N ALA A 47 -0.25 2.58 1.30
CA ALA A 47 -1.27 2.17 0.34
C ALA A 47 -2.27 1.26 1.03
N CYS A 48 -3.47 1.21 0.48
CA CYS A 48 -4.44 0.18 0.82
C CYS A 48 -4.51 -0.77 -0.36
N VAL A 49 -4.30 -2.05 -0.10
CA VAL A 49 -4.20 -3.08 -1.12
C VAL A 49 -5.27 -4.13 -0.86
N ILE A 50 -5.87 -4.63 -1.90
CA ILE A 50 -6.85 -5.72 -1.79
C ILE A 50 -6.08 -7.04 -1.71
N SER A 51 -6.53 -7.95 -0.84
CA SER A 51 -5.89 -9.24 -0.69
C SER A 51 -6.93 -10.33 -0.53
N ARG A 52 -6.55 -11.54 -0.92
CA ARG A 52 -7.39 -12.71 -0.74
C ARG A 52 -7.26 -13.32 0.65
N ARG A 53 -6.20 -12.96 1.36
CA ARG A 53 -5.99 -13.49 2.69
C ARG A 53 -6.01 -12.39 3.74
N ALA A 54 -6.29 -12.80 4.98
CA ALA A 54 -6.18 -11.90 6.10
C ALA A 54 -4.70 -11.69 6.44
N TRP A 55 -4.35 -10.47 6.78
CA TRP A 55 -3.03 -10.09 7.23
C TRP A 55 -3.12 -9.60 8.67
N GLN A 56 -2.05 -9.78 9.42
CA GLN A 56 -2.01 -9.33 10.80
C GLN A 56 -1.32 -7.98 10.89
N PRO A 57 -1.83 -7.05 11.71
CA PRO A 57 -1.10 -5.80 11.96
C PRO A 57 0.31 -6.08 12.44
N GLY A 58 1.28 -5.36 11.89
CA GLY A 58 2.69 -5.57 12.18
C GLY A 58 3.37 -6.56 11.26
N GLU A 59 2.60 -7.31 10.49
CA GLU A 59 3.17 -8.28 9.56
C GLU A 59 3.93 -7.55 8.45
N PRO A 60 5.16 -7.96 8.14
CA PRO A 60 5.89 -7.34 7.03
C PRO A 60 5.31 -7.77 5.69
N ALA A 61 5.31 -6.85 4.74
CA ALA A 61 4.77 -7.10 3.42
C ALA A 61 5.65 -6.46 2.37
N GLN A 62 5.64 -7.02 1.18
CA GLN A 62 6.37 -6.48 0.04
C GLN A 62 5.39 -6.20 -1.09
N VAL A 63 5.48 -5.00 -1.64
CA VAL A 63 4.64 -4.57 -2.76
C VAL A 63 5.55 -4.26 -3.94
N THR A 64 5.26 -4.89 -5.06
CA THR A 64 6.03 -4.69 -6.29
C THR A 64 5.08 -4.27 -7.41
N SER A 65 5.42 -3.22 -8.11
CA SER A 65 4.70 -2.80 -9.29
C SER A 65 5.70 -2.58 -10.42
N PHE A 66 5.53 -3.35 -11.50
CA PHE A 66 6.38 -3.19 -12.66
C PHE A 66 6.08 -1.90 -13.40
N LYS A 67 4.81 -1.53 -13.46
CA LYS A 67 4.40 -0.31 -14.14
C LYS A 67 4.96 0.92 -13.45
N GLU A 68 4.88 0.95 -12.13
CA GLU A 68 5.38 2.08 -11.35
C GLU A 68 6.87 1.96 -11.05
N GLN A 69 7.46 0.83 -11.38
CA GLN A 69 8.88 0.55 -11.14
C GLN A 69 9.25 0.70 -9.68
N VAL A 70 8.40 0.14 -8.81
CA VAL A 70 8.64 0.19 -7.37
C VAL A 70 8.68 -1.20 -6.79
N ALA A 71 9.54 -1.38 -5.81
CA ALA A 71 9.60 -2.57 -4.98
C ALA A 71 9.73 -2.07 -3.55
N LEU A 72 8.68 -2.20 -2.76
CA LEU A 72 8.56 -1.55 -1.47
C LEU A 72 8.36 -2.56 -0.37
N ARG A 73 9.03 -2.32 0.74
CA ARG A 73 8.78 -3.05 1.97
C ARG A 73 7.98 -2.19 2.91
N GLY A 74 6.99 -2.80 3.56
CA GLY A 74 6.17 -2.10 4.50
C GLY A 74 5.66 -3.02 5.57
N LYS A 75 4.82 -2.46 6.42
CA LYS A 75 4.14 -3.19 7.47
C LYS A 75 2.66 -2.99 7.36
N VAL A 76 1.94 -4.04 7.68
CA VAL A 76 0.49 -3.98 7.77
C VAL A 76 0.13 -3.18 9.02
N ILE A 77 -0.69 -2.14 8.85
CA ILE A 77 -1.19 -1.34 9.97
C ILE A 77 -2.63 -1.68 10.32
N HIS A 78 -3.39 -2.16 9.34
CA HIS A 78 -4.72 -2.68 9.61
C HIS A 78 -5.13 -3.61 8.48
N CYS A 79 -6.12 -4.44 8.78
CA CYS A 79 -6.70 -5.36 7.80
C CYS A 79 -8.16 -5.55 8.17
N ARG A 80 -9.04 -5.35 7.21
CA ARG A 80 -10.46 -5.59 7.44
C ARG A 80 -11.06 -6.35 6.27
N LYS A 81 -12.01 -7.20 6.58
CA LYS A 81 -12.71 -7.95 5.55
C LYS A 81 -13.64 -7.04 4.77
N CYS A 82 -13.67 -7.23 3.48
CA CYS A 82 -14.60 -6.53 2.60
C CYS A 82 -15.42 -7.55 1.80
N HIS A 83 -15.93 -7.15 0.65
CA HIS A 83 -16.84 -8.00 -0.12
C HIS A 83 -16.13 -9.22 -0.73
N TYR A 84 -16.87 -10.31 -0.91
CA TYR A 84 -16.41 -11.49 -1.65
C TYR A 84 -15.16 -12.14 -1.07
N ASP A 85 -15.10 -12.20 0.25
CA ASP A 85 -13.96 -12.82 0.95
C ASP A 85 -12.61 -12.17 0.61
N ARG A 86 -12.65 -10.89 0.30
CA ARG A 86 -11.45 -10.09 0.13
C ARG A 86 -11.20 -9.26 1.38
N TYR A 87 -9.97 -8.79 1.50
CA TYR A 87 -9.53 -7.96 2.62
C TYR A 87 -8.91 -6.68 2.08
N VAL A 88 -9.16 -5.58 2.79
CA VAL A 88 -8.47 -4.33 2.55
C VAL A 88 -7.33 -4.26 3.55
N VAL A 89 -6.11 -4.21 3.04
CA VAL A 89 -4.90 -4.23 3.85
C VAL A 89 -4.23 -2.87 3.77
N GLY A 90 -4.17 -2.18 4.89
CA GLY A 90 -3.48 -0.90 4.98
C GLY A 90 -2.01 -1.12 5.28
N LEU A 91 -1.16 -0.54 4.44
CA LEU A 91 0.29 -0.68 4.55
C LEU A 91 0.94 0.66 4.77
N THR A 92 1.98 0.68 5.58
CA THR A 92 2.88 1.81 5.69
C THR A 92 4.26 1.39 5.19
N PHE A 93 4.91 2.25 4.39
CA PHE A 93 6.23 1.97 3.84
C PHE A 93 7.27 2.65 4.71
N GLU A 94 8.06 1.84 5.39
CA GLU A 94 9.04 2.33 6.34
C GLU A 94 10.24 2.94 5.65
N GLY A 95 10.64 4.11 6.12
CA GLY A 95 11.88 4.73 5.74
C GLY A 95 11.92 5.30 4.33
N CYS A 96 10.80 5.35 3.63
CA CYS A 96 10.81 5.92 2.31
C CYS A 96 9.50 6.61 1.96
N GLU A 97 9.63 7.61 1.12
CA GLU A 97 8.49 8.27 0.51
C GLU A 97 8.41 7.80 -0.93
N VAL A 98 7.24 7.32 -1.31
CA VAL A 98 7.04 6.75 -2.64
C VAL A 98 6.51 7.81 -3.56
N THR A 99 7.19 7.99 -4.68
CA THR A 99 6.71 8.87 -5.74
C THR A 99 6.01 7.99 -6.79
N TRP A 100 4.73 7.83 -6.61
CA TRP A 100 3.93 7.08 -7.57
C TRP A 100 3.76 7.92 -8.83
N GLU A 101 4.07 7.36 -9.97
CA GLU A 101 3.87 8.07 -11.23
C GLU A 101 2.40 8.37 -11.44
N THR A 102 1.55 7.39 -11.19
CA THR A 102 0.11 7.58 -11.28
C THR A 102 -0.37 8.62 -10.28
N TYR A 103 0.20 8.63 -9.09
CA TYR A 103 -0.10 9.64 -8.08
C TYR A 103 0.26 11.04 -8.56
N ARG A 104 1.47 11.19 -9.12
CA ARG A 104 1.92 12.48 -9.64
C ARG A 104 1.01 13.00 -10.74
N ASN A 105 0.67 12.14 -11.67
CA ASN A 105 -0.19 12.52 -12.79
C ASN A 105 -1.56 12.95 -12.30
N TYR A 106 -2.11 12.22 -11.34
CA TYR A 106 -3.39 12.55 -10.75
C TYR A 106 -3.34 13.88 -10.02
N ALA A 107 -2.30 14.09 -9.23
CA ALA A 107 -2.15 15.31 -8.43
C ALA A 107 -1.87 16.53 -9.29
N SER A 108 -1.30 16.34 -10.47
CA SER A 108 -0.97 17.44 -11.38
C SER A 108 -2.18 17.87 -12.22
N SER A 109 -3.20 17.06 -12.27
CA SER A 109 -4.42 17.41 -13.00
C SER A 109 -5.27 18.40 -12.22
#